data_410b21ca235888015f4d5ab376f78338
#
_entry.id   410b21ca235888015f4d5ab376f78338
#
_cell.length_a   1.000
_cell.length_b   1.000
_cell.length_c   1.000
_cell.angle_alpha   90.00
_cell.angle_beta   90.00
_cell.angle_gamma   90.00
#
_symmetry.space_group_name_H-M   'P 1'
#
loop_
_entity.id
_entity.type
_entity.pdbx_description
1 polymer ?
#
loop_
_entity_poly.entity_id
_entity_poly.type
_entity_poly.pdbx_seq_one_letter_code
_entity_poly.pdbx_strand_id
1 'polypeptide(L)'
;MFGYAMRRVLSALPIALIAVTACFFILRLAPGGPFDGERALPPETMANLRAHYNLDQPLINQYLIYVGRLLQGDFGPSMVYNDFTVAEMLWIGLPFTLMLGFSAFIVGTIVGLLAGALSAVNQNKWPDYLLVMLVMIGLVVPNFLMASLLQLGFGVYLNWFPAGGWKAGSVMHLVLPITVLVLPHAGRTARLMRGSMIEVLGTNYVRTARSKGLGTRLILARHAIKPALLPVVSYLGPGLSYLLTGSLVVEQVFALPGIGKYFISAALNRDYGLVLGTTILYMFIILAVNLLVDIIYAWLDPKVRYN
;
A
#
# COMPACT_ATOMS: atom_id res chain seq x y z
N MET A 1 -23.89 -13.82 -1.36
CA MET A 1 -23.15 -12.55 -1.26
C MET A 1 -23.13 -12.01 0.17
N PHE A 2 -24.30 -11.71 0.80
CA PHE A 2 -24.32 -11.16 2.16
C PHE A 2 -23.67 -12.08 3.21
N GLY A 3 -23.98 -13.39 3.20
CA GLY A 3 -23.36 -14.36 4.12
C GLY A 3 -21.85 -14.49 3.95
N TYR A 4 -21.35 -14.43 2.71
CA TYR A 4 -19.90 -14.43 2.42
C TYR A 4 -19.22 -13.17 2.98
N ALA A 5 -19.76 -11.98 2.71
CA ALA A 5 -19.24 -10.73 3.23
C ALA A 5 -19.27 -10.71 4.78
N MET A 6 -20.35 -11.16 5.40
CA MET A 6 -20.48 -11.26 6.86
C MET A 6 -19.42 -12.19 7.46
N ARG A 7 -19.20 -13.38 6.88
CA ARG A 7 -18.16 -14.33 7.34
C ARG A 7 -16.75 -13.69 7.23
N ARG A 8 -16.48 -12.96 6.15
CA ARG A 8 -15.21 -12.24 5.96
C ARG A 8 -14.99 -11.14 6.98
N VAL A 9 -16.02 -10.34 7.26
CA VAL A 9 -15.98 -9.30 8.31
C VAL A 9 -15.74 -9.96 9.68
N LEU A 10 -16.49 -11.01 10.01
CA LEU A 10 -16.33 -11.72 11.29
C LEU A 10 -14.95 -12.34 11.43
N SER A 11 -14.35 -12.86 10.35
CA SER A 11 -12.99 -13.40 10.39
C SER A 11 -11.91 -12.31 10.51
N ALA A 12 -12.19 -11.08 10.06
CA ALA A 12 -11.28 -9.95 10.18
C ALA A 12 -11.17 -9.40 11.61
N LEU A 13 -12.23 -9.52 12.43
CA LEU A 13 -12.25 -9.01 13.80
C LEU A 13 -11.20 -9.66 14.72
N PRO A 14 -11.06 -11.00 14.78
CA PRO A 14 -9.98 -11.64 15.55
C PRO A 14 -8.59 -11.23 15.07
N ILE A 15 -8.40 -11.13 13.75
CA ILE A 15 -7.12 -10.70 13.17
C ILE A 15 -6.78 -9.28 13.61
N ALA A 16 -7.76 -8.37 13.54
CA ALA A 16 -7.61 -7.00 14.01
C ALA A 16 -7.24 -6.95 15.50
N LEU A 17 -7.95 -7.69 16.34
CA LEU A 17 -7.69 -7.74 17.78
C LEU A 17 -6.28 -8.27 18.09
N ILE A 18 -5.86 -9.37 17.45
CA ILE A 18 -4.52 -9.93 17.60
C ILE A 18 -3.46 -8.93 17.17
N ALA A 19 -3.65 -8.26 16.03
CA ALA A 19 -2.69 -7.28 15.53
C ALA A 19 -2.59 -6.05 16.45
N VAL A 20 -3.71 -5.50 16.91
CA VAL A 20 -3.72 -4.40 17.91
C VAL A 20 -3.00 -4.80 19.18
N THR A 21 -3.30 -5.99 19.70
CA THR A 21 -2.67 -6.53 20.91
C THR A 21 -1.16 -6.68 20.72
N ALA A 22 -0.75 -7.33 19.63
CA ALA A 22 0.66 -7.53 19.32
C ALA A 22 1.42 -6.20 19.19
N CYS A 23 0.89 -5.25 18.41
CA CYS A 23 1.50 -3.93 18.22
C CYS A 23 1.63 -3.18 19.56
N PHE A 24 0.57 -3.21 20.39
CA PHE A 24 0.60 -2.56 21.71
C PHE A 24 1.73 -3.09 22.58
N PHE A 25 1.80 -4.40 22.76
CA PHE A 25 2.81 -5.02 23.62
C PHE A 25 4.23 -4.90 23.07
N ILE A 26 4.42 -5.07 21.74
CA ILE A 26 5.73 -4.92 21.10
C ILE A 26 6.29 -3.50 21.35
N LEU A 27 5.47 -2.46 21.16
CA LEU A 27 5.90 -1.08 21.39
C LEU A 27 6.22 -0.80 22.85
N ARG A 28 5.44 -1.37 23.79
CA ARG A 28 5.65 -1.17 25.25
C ARG A 28 6.81 -1.98 25.81
N LEU A 29 7.18 -3.09 25.19
CA LEU A 29 8.32 -3.92 25.56
C LEU A 29 9.62 -3.46 24.90
N ALA A 30 9.54 -2.56 23.91
CA ALA A 30 10.73 -1.99 23.27
C ALA A 30 11.56 -1.19 24.31
N PRO A 31 12.90 -1.31 24.30
CA PRO A 31 13.76 -0.59 25.23
C PRO A 31 13.67 0.93 25.01
N GLY A 32 13.56 1.68 26.11
CA GLY A 32 13.43 3.13 26.14
C GLY A 32 11.96 3.59 26.08
N GLY A 33 11.67 4.63 26.84
CA GLY A 33 10.34 5.24 26.92
C GLY A 33 10.13 6.36 25.89
N PRO A 34 8.87 6.81 25.71
CA PRO A 34 8.56 7.90 24.78
C PRO A 34 9.18 9.25 25.19
N PHE A 35 9.54 9.39 26.46
CA PHE A 35 10.13 10.62 27.01
C PHE A 35 11.62 10.46 27.37
N ASP A 36 12.25 9.33 27.03
CA ASP A 36 13.67 9.08 27.22
C ASP A 36 14.48 9.73 26.09
N GLY A 37 14.40 11.06 25.96
CA GLY A 37 15.13 11.85 24.97
C GLY A 37 16.59 12.07 25.37
N GLU A 38 17.35 12.76 24.48
CA GLU A 38 18.77 13.11 24.72
C GLU A 38 18.99 13.99 25.96
N ARG A 39 17.97 14.72 26.41
CA ARG A 39 17.99 15.51 27.65
C ARG A 39 17.10 14.88 28.70
N ALA A 40 17.69 14.49 29.82
CA ALA A 40 16.94 14.01 30.98
C ALA A 40 16.01 15.13 31.48
N LEU A 41 14.71 14.84 31.50
CA LEU A 41 13.72 15.74 32.10
C LEU A 41 13.83 15.71 33.63
N PRO A 42 13.47 16.80 34.35
CA PRO A 42 13.36 16.78 35.79
C PRO A 42 12.45 15.64 36.26
N PRO A 43 12.77 14.95 37.38
CA PRO A 43 12.00 13.79 37.85
C PRO A 43 10.50 14.05 38.04
N GLU A 44 10.14 15.24 38.56
CA GLU A 44 8.73 15.65 38.70
C GLU A 44 8.01 15.78 37.35
N THR A 45 8.65 16.38 36.37
CA THR A 45 8.08 16.53 35.02
C THR A 45 7.86 15.16 34.38
N MET A 46 8.84 14.25 34.53
CA MET A 46 8.74 12.89 34.04
C MET A 46 7.59 12.13 34.71
N ALA A 47 7.44 12.26 36.04
CA ALA A 47 6.35 11.62 36.78
C ALA A 47 4.97 12.14 36.30
N ASN A 48 4.83 13.44 36.13
CA ASN A 48 3.60 14.06 35.65
C ASN A 48 3.26 13.63 34.22
N LEU A 49 4.23 13.54 33.30
CA LEU A 49 4.04 13.04 31.95
C LEU A 49 3.61 11.56 31.95
N ARG A 50 4.28 10.71 32.76
CA ARG A 50 3.90 9.28 32.87
C ARG A 50 2.48 9.12 33.39
N ALA A 51 2.07 9.90 34.38
CA ALA A 51 0.71 9.89 34.91
C ALA A 51 -0.32 10.39 33.88
N HIS A 52 0.00 11.49 33.17
CA HIS A 52 -0.89 12.04 32.14
C HIS A 52 -1.20 11.06 31.01
N TYR A 53 -0.19 10.26 30.57
CA TYR A 53 -0.34 9.25 29.54
C TYR A 53 -0.64 7.84 30.07
N ASN A 54 -0.95 7.70 31.38
CA ASN A 54 -1.22 6.44 32.09
C ASN A 54 -0.08 5.42 31.97
N LEU A 55 1.17 5.88 31.82
CA LEU A 55 2.34 5.01 31.68
C LEU A 55 2.84 4.46 33.02
N ASP A 56 2.35 4.98 34.13
CA ASP A 56 2.57 4.56 35.51
C ASP A 56 1.73 3.34 35.90
N GLN A 57 0.68 3.03 35.13
CA GLN A 57 -0.21 1.90 35.40
C GLN A 57 0.36 0.57 34.92
N PRO A 58 -0.13 -0.57 35.48
CA PRO A 58 0.19 -1.89 34.96
C PRO A 58 -0.14 -2.02 33.46
N LEU A 59 0.71 -2.72 32.69
CA LEU A 59 0.58 -2.84 31.24
C LEU A 59 -0.81 -3.32 30.78
N ILE A 60 -1.42 -4.22 31.55
CA ILE A 60 -2.76 -4.71 31.23
C ILE A 60 -3.82 -3.62 31.34
N ASN A 61 -3.73 -2.72 32.31
CA ASN A 61 -4.65 -1.61 32.47
C ASN A 61 -4.47 -0.60 31.35
N GLN A 62 -3.22 -0.28 30.97
CA GLN A 62 -2.92 0.57 29.81
C GLN A 62 -3.53 -0.01 28.54
N TYR A 63 -3.43 -1.33 28.33
CA TYR A 63 -4.03 -2.02 27.19
C TYR A 63 -5.57 -1.91 27.18
N LEU A 64 -6.21 -2.19 28.31
CA LEU A 64 -7.67 -2.11 28.41
C LEU A 64 -8.20 -0.68 28.18
N ILE A 65 -7.52 0.33 28.74
CA ILE A 65 -7.85 1.74 28.50
C ILE A 65 -7.68 2.07 27.00
N TYR A 66 -6.60 1.64 26.38
CA TYR A 66 -6.33 1.88 24.96
C TYR A 66 -7.39 1.23 24.06
N VAL A 67 -7.70 -0.05 24.29
CA VAL A 67 -8.75 -0.75 23.52
C VAL A 67 -10.12 -0.10 23.73
N GLY A 68 -10.44 0.29 24.96
CA GLY A 68 -11.69 0.99 25.28
C GLY A 68 -11.85 2.34 24.53
N ARG A 69 -10.78 3.12 24.41
CA ARG A 69 -10.74 4.34 23.58
C ARG A 69 -10.84 4.04 22.11
N LEU A 70 -10.09 3.04 21.63
CA LEU A 70 -10.09 2.64 20.22
C LEU A 70 -11.49 2.22 19.73
N LEU A 71 -12.28 1.52 20.56
CA LEU A 71 -13.66 1.16 20.26
C LEU A 71 -14.59 2.37 20.13
N GLN A 72 -14.20 3.52 20.69
CA GLN A 72 -14.91 4.80 20.54
C GLN A 72 -14.36 5.65 19.38
N GLY A 73 -13.39 5.12 18.62
CA GLY A 73 -12.71 5.85 17.54
C GLY A 73 -11.64 6.83 18.01
N ASP A 74 -11.29 6.80 19.32
CA ASP A 74 -10.22 7.60 19.88
C ASP A 74 -8.91 6.82 19.89
N PHE A 75 -7.95 7.26 19.06
CA PHE A 75 -6.61 6.69 18.98
C PHE A 75 -5.66 7.21 20.08
N GLY A 76 -6.15 8.09 20.94
CA GLY A 76 -5.38 8.76 22.00
C GLY A 76 -4.65 10.02 21.52
N PRO A 77 -3.96 10.70 22.46
CA PRO A 77 -3.13 11.86 22.15
C PRO A 77 -1.81 11.44 21.52
N SER A 78 -1.24 12.31 20.69
CA SER A 78 0.18 12.23 20.31
C SER A 78 1.06 12.57 21.52
N MET A 79 2.18 11.88 21.66
CA MET A 79 3.15 12.16 22.75
C MET A 79 4.21 13.21 22.34
N VAL A 80 4.26 13.54 21.05
CA VAL A 80 5.19 14.49 20.47
C VAL A 80 4.49 15.78 20.01
N TYR A 81 3.31 15.66 19.43
CA TYR A 81 2.52 16.77 18.90
C TYR A 81 1.39 17.12 19.87
N ASN A 82 1.69 17.92 20.89
CA ASN A 82 0.78 18.21 22.01
C ASN A 82 -0.56 18.87 21.60
N ASP A 83 -0.56 19.60 20.47
CA ASP A 83 -1.72 20.33 19.99
C ASP A 83 -2.66 19.50 19.09
N PHE A 84 -2.30 18.22 18.81
CA PHE A 84 -3.05 17.36 17.89
C PHE A 84 -3.37 16.01 18.52
N THR A 85 -4.57 15.55 18.29
CA THR A 85 -4.92 14.14 18.52
C THR A 85 -4.39 13.28 17.38
N VAL A 86 -4.11 12.01 17.67
CA VAL A 86 -3.70 11.04 16.64
C VAL A 86 -4.75 10.95 15.53
N ALA A 87 -6.05 10.94 15.90
CA ALA A 87 -7.15 10.91 14.94
C ALA A 87 -7.10 12.07 13.93
N GLU A 88 -6.92 13.31 14.41
CA GLU A 88 -6.82 14.49 13.54
C GLU A 88 -5.66 14.38 12.55
N MET A 89 -4.47 13.98 13.03
CA MET A 89 -3.30 13.81 12.16
C MET A 89 -3.54 12.75 11.08
N LEU A 90 -4.18 11.64 11.45
CA LEU A 90 -4.52 10.57 10.52
C LEU A 90 -5.53 11.03 9.48
N TRP A 91 -6.58 11.74 9.88
CA TRP A 91 -7.60 12.28 8.96
C TRP A 91 -7.04 13.33 7.99
N ILE A 92 -6.06 14.13 8.42
CA ILE A 92 -5.38 15.10 7.54
C ILE A 92 -4.53 14.37 6.48
N GLY A 93 -3.79 13.32 6.87
CA GLY A 93 -2.89 12.62 5.96
C GLY A 93 -3.56 11.58 5.07
N LEU A 94 -4.67 10.96 5.53
CA LEU A 94 -5.34 9.85 4.84
C LEU A 94 -5.75 10.14 3.39
N PRO A 95 -6.45 11.25 3.10
CA PRO A 95 -6.86 11.54 1.73
C PRO A 95 -5.70 11.61 0.76
N PHE A 96 -4.55 12.14 1.21
CA PHE A 96 -3.36 12.26 0.38
C PHE A 96 -2.73 10.89 0.09
N THR A 97 -2.54 10.06 1.12
CA THR A 97 -2.03 8.68 0.98
C THR A 97 -2.92 7.85 0.07
N LEU A 98 -4.25 7.95 0.22
CA LEU A 98 -5.21 7.25 -0.65
C LEU A 98 -5.10 7.75 -2.10
N MET A 99 -5.06 9.06 -2.33
CA MET A 99 -4.91 9.64 -3.66
C MET A 99 -3.64 9.15 -4.34
N LEU A 100 -2.51 9.16 -3.64
CA LEU A 100 -1.22 8.69 -4.15
C LEU A 100 -1.27 7.20 -4.49
N GLY A 101 -1.75 6.37 -3.55
CA GLY A 101 -1.84 4.92 -3.72
C GLY A 101 -2.79 4.50 -4.84
N PHE A 102 -3.98 5.08 -4.91
CA PHE A 102 -4.94 4.80 -5.99
C PHE A 102 -4.45 5.27 -7.36
N SER A 103 -3.83 6.45 -7.43
CA SER A 103 -3.25 6.94 -8.69
C SER A 103 -2.17 6.00 -9.20
N ALA A 104 -1.25 5.57 -8.32
CA ALA A 104 -0.21 4.62 -8.66
C ALA A 104 -0.80 3.25 -9.06
N PHE A 105 -1.85 2.80 -8.38
CA PHE A 105 -2.54 1.55 -8.69
C PHE A 105 -3.15 1.56 -10.10
N ILE A 106 -3.90 2.60 -10.44
CA ILE A 106 -4.56 2.71 -11.75
C ILE A 106 -3.50 2.77 -12.86
N VAL A 107 -2.55 3.70 -12.75
CA VAL A 107 -1.50 3.88 -13.75
C VAL A 107 -0.65 2.62 -13.88
N GLY A 108 -0.21 2.04 -12.76
CA GLY A 108 0.63 0.85 -12.74
C GLY A 108 -0.08 -0.39 -13.30
N THR A 109 -1.39 -0.54 -13.03
CA THR A 109 -2.19 -1.62 -13.62
C THR A 109 -2.29 -1.47 -15.12
N ILE A 110 -2.62 -0.27 -15.64
CA ILE A 110 -2.73 -0.02 -17.08
C ILE A 110 -1.38 -0.27 -17.78
N VAL A 111 -0.30 0.32 -17.25
CA VAL A 111 1.06 0.15 -17.81
C VAL A 111 1.48 -1.31 -17.77
N GLY A 112 1.24 -2.00 -16.66
CA GLY A 112 1.57 -3.41 -16.50
C GLY A 112 0.81 -4.33 -17.45
N LEU A 113 -0.50 -4.12 -17.62
CA LEU A 113 -1.33 -4.87 -18.58
C LEU A 113 -0.85 -4.69 -20.01
N LEU A 114 -0.60 -3.45 -20.42
CA LEU A 114 -0.12 -3.14 -21.76
C LEU A 114 1.27 -3.73 -22.01
N ALA A 115 2.21 -3.52 -21.09
CA ALA A 115 3.56 -4.06 -21.20
C ALA A 115 3.57 -5.60 -21.24
N GLY A 116 2.80 -6.26 -20.37
CA GLY A 116 2.71 -7.72 -20.34
C GLY A 116 2.07 -8.30 -21.60
N ALA A 117 0.99 -7.69 -22.11
CA ALA A 117 0.34 -8.13 -23.33
C ALA A 117 1.26 -7.94 -24.58
N LEU A 118 1.91 -6.78 -24.68
CA LEU A 118 2.86 -6.50 -25.76
C LEU A 118 4.06 -7.44 -25.75
N SER A 119 4.60 -7.70 -24.56
CA SER A 119 5.70 -8.65 -24.33
C SER A 119 5.29 -10.06 -24.78
N ALA A 120 4.11 -10.54 -24.40
CA ALA A 120 3.61 -11.87 -24.76
C ALA A 120 3.40 -12.05 -26.28
N VAL A 121 2.86 -11.03 -26.95
CA VAL A 121 2.66 -11.06 -28.41
C VAL A 121 4.01 -11.08 -29.17
N ASN A 122 5.02 -10.47 -28.60
CA ASN A 122 6.36 -10.41 -29.17
C ASN A 122 7.33 -11.41 -28.50
N GLN A 123 6.81 -12.49 -27.94
CA GLN A 123 7.59 -13.49 -27.20
C GLN A 123 8.88 -13.87 -27.92
N ASN A 124 10.01 -13.86 -27.18
CA ASN A 124 11.36 -14.17 -27.64
C ASN A 124 11.90 -13.24 -28.74
N LYS A 125 11.32 -12.04 -28.91
CA LYS A 125 11.83 -10.97 -29.78
C LYS A 125 12.40 -9.82 -28.94
N TRP A 126 13.15 -8.91 -29.58
CA TRP A 126 13.77 -7.78 -28.87
C TRP A 126 12.79 -6.91 -28.06
N PRO A 127 11.51 -6.65 -28.47
CA PRO A 127 10.60 -5.86 -27.66
C PRO A 127 10.21 -6.59 -26.35
N ASP A 128 10.12 -7.93 -26.39
CA ASP A 128 9.87 -8.74 -25.21
C ASP A 128 11.00 -8.57 -24.19
N TYR A 129 12.26 -8.74 -24.63
CA TYR A 129 13.43 -8.59 -23.77
C TYR A 129 13.53 -7.19 -23.17
N LEU A 130 13.30 -6.15 -23.96
CA LEU A 130 13.33 -4.77 -23.49
C LEU A 130 12.26 -4.50 -22.41
N LEU A 131 11.00 -4.91 -22.67
CA LEU A 131 9.91 -4.73 -21.71
C LEU A 131 10.17 -5.52 -20.41
N VAL A 132 10.63 -6.76 -20.51
CA VAL A 132 10.99 -7.57 -19.34
C VAL A 132 12.12 -6.92 -18.54
N MET A 133 13.15 -6.40 -19.20
CA MET A 133 14.26 -5.71 -18.53
C MET A 133 13.78 -4.46 -17.77
N LEU A 134 12.96 -3.60 -18.42
CA LEU A 134 12.42 -2.39 -17.79
C LEU A 134 11.55 -2.73 -16.56
N VAL A 135 10.71 -3.75 -16.70
CA VAL A 135 9.84 -4.25 -15.63
C VAL A 135 10.67 -4.81 -14.48
N MET A 136 11.78 -5.53 -14.77
CA MET A 136 12.66 -6.09 -13.74
C MET A 136 13.34 -5.02 -12.91
N ILE A 137 13.76 -3.89 -13.49
CA ILE A 137 14.34 -2.76 -12.76
C ILE A 137 13.36 -2.31 -11.67
N GLY A 138 12.08 -2.13 -12.01
CA GLY A 138 11.04 -1.72 -11.05
C GLY A 138 10.78 -2.73 -9.93
N LEU A 139 11.04 -4.02 -10.17
CA LEU A 139 10.83 -5.08 -9.18
C LEU A 139 12.03 -5.30 -8.25
N VAL A 140 13.23 -5.10 -8.74
CA VAL A 140 14.48 -5.40 -8.02
C VAL A 140 14.93 -4.22 -7.17
N VAL A 141 14.77 -3.00 -7.68
CA VAL A 141 15.22 -1.80 -6.97
C VAL A 141 14.25 -1.46 -5.84
N PRO A 142 14.70 -1.37 -4.57
CA PRO A 142 13.84 -0.96 -3.46
C PRO A 142 13.23 0.44 -3.68
N ASN A 143 11.97 0.64 -3.27
CA ASN A 143 11.25 1.89 -3.47
C ASN A 143 11.97 3.12 -2.93
N PHE A 144 12.62 3.02 -1.76
CA PHE A 144 13.33 4.16 -1.17
C PHE A 144 14.54 4.57 -2.00
N LEU A 145 15.27 3.60 -2.56
CA LEU A 145 16.41 3.86 -3.43
C LEU A 145 15.94 4.46 -4.75
N MET A 146 14.90 3.88 -5.36
CA MET A 146 14.30 4.43 -6.59
C MET A 146 13.77 5.86 -6.37
N ALA A 147 13.13 6.13 -5.23
CA ALA A 147 12.64 7.47 -4.87
C ALA A 147 13.79 8.47 -4.81
N SER A 148 14.89 8.13 -4.11
CA SER A 148 16.07 8.99 -3.99
C SER A 148 16.77 9.22 -5.33
N LEU A 149 16.88 8.18 -6.17
CA LEU A 149 17.49 8.29 -7.50
C LEU A 149 16.66 9.20 -8.43
N LEU A 150 15.32 9.01 -8.45
CA LEU A 150 14.45 9.86 -9.28
C LEU A 150 14.39 11.29 -8.76
N GLN A 151 14.36 11.49 -7.44
CA GLN A 151 14.40 12.80 -6.80
C GLN A 151 15.69 13.54 -7.17
N LEU A 152 16.84 12.89 -7.04
CA LEU A 152 18.14 13.48 -7.34
C LEU A 152 18.29 13.75 -8.86
N GLY A 153 17.99 12.75 -9.70
CA GLY A 153 18.16 12.85 -11.15
C GLY A 153 17.20 13.87 -11.77
N PHE A 154 15.90 13.68 -11.59
CA PHE A 154 14.88 14.49 -12.27
C PHE A 154 14.45 15.72 -11.46
N GLY A 155 14.58 15.68 -10.13
CA GLY A 155 14.21 16.81 -9.29
C GLY A 155 15.34 17.82 -9.09
N VAL A 156 16.58 17.33 -8.84
CA VAL A 156 17.70 18.21 -8.49
C VAL A 156 18.60 18.49 -9.69
N TYR A 157 19.08 17.48 -10.42
CA TYR A 157 20.02 17.70 -11.52
C TYR A 157 19.34 18.22 -12.79
N LEU A 158 18.25 17.61 -13.22
CA LEU A 158 17.55 18.00 -14.44
C LEU A 158 16.50 19.11 -14.22
N ASN A 159 16.04 19.31 -12.99
CA ASN A 159 15.00 20.28 -12.62
C ASN A 159 13.70 20.15 -13.46
N TRP A 160 13.37 18.91 -13.92
CA TRP A 160 12.16 18.66 -14.70
C TRP A 160 10.92 18.61 -13.83
N PHE A 161 11.07 18.15 -12.59
CA PHE A 161 9.98 18.00 -11.62
C PHE A 161 10.41 18.54 -10.25
N PRO A 162 9.47 18.93 -9.38
CA PRO A 162 9.78 19.31 -8.01
C PRO A 162 10.49 18.17 -7.27
N ALA A 163 11.59 18.47 -6.59
CA ALA A 163 12.34 17.47 -5.83
C ALA A 163 11.58 16.96 -4.59
N GLY A 164 10.59 17.72 -4.09
CA GLY A 164 9.77 17.33 -2.95
C GLY A 164 8.82 18.43 -2.52
N GLY A 165 8.12 18.18 -1.40
CA GLY A 165 7.07 19.07 -0.91
C GLY A 165 5.76 18.88 -1.64
N TRP A 166 4.75 19.63 -1.20
CA TRP A 166 3.42 19.61 -1.80
C TRP A 166 2.92 21.03 -2.03
N LYS A 167 2.42 21.27 -3.24
CA LYS A 167 1.69 22.49 -3.58
C LYS A 167 0.31 22.07 -4.08
N ALA A 168 -0.73 22.54 -3.41
CA ALA A 168 -2.11 22.21 -3.77
C ALA A 168 -2.41 22.53 -5.24
N GLY A 169 -3.03 21.57 -5.94
CA GLY A 169 -3.35 21.71 -7.36
C GLY A 169 -2.19 21.43 -8.33
N SER A 170 -0.98 21.20 -7.87
CA SER A 170 0.17 20.92 -8.75
C SER A 170 0.38 19.42 -8.93
N VAL A 171 -0.02 18.90 -10.10
CA VAL A 171 0.20 17.50 -10.50
C VAL A 171 1.70 17.16 -10.60
N MET A 172 2.55 18.16 -10.90
CA MET A 172 4.00 17.96 -11.07
C MET A 172 4.67 17.38 -9.80
N HIS A 173 4.17 17.70 -8.60
CA HIS A 173 4.68 17.16 -7.33
C HIS A 173 4.33 15.68 -7.14
N LEU A 174 3.38 15.14 -7.90
CA LEU A 174 2.95 13.74 -7.81
C LEU A 174 3.64 12.84 -8.82
N VAL A 175 4.23 13.38 -9.89
CA VAL A 175 4.80 12.59 -11.00
C VAL A 175 5.89 11.64 -10.50
N LEU A 176 6.90 12.14 -9.82
CA LEU A 176 8.01 11.30 -9.32
C LEU A 176 7.53 10.30 -8.27
N PRO A 177 6.78 10.68 -7.22
CA PRO A 177 6.23 9.74 -6.23
C PRO A 177 5.37 8.65 -6.85
N ILE A 178 4.45 9.00 -7.76
CA ILE A 178 3.62 8.02 -8.45
C ILE A 178 4.48 7.09 -9.30
N THR A 179 5.48 7.60 -10.02
CA THR A 179 6.39 6.79 -10.84
C THR A 179 7.10 5.73 -10.00
N VAL A 180 7.62 6.10 -8.82
CA VAL A 180 8.27 5.15 -7.88
C VAL A 180 7.33 4.01 -7.52
N LEU A 181 6.07 4.31 -7.20
CA LEU A 181 5.08 3.31 -6.80
C LEU A 181 4.57 2.48 -7.98
N VAL A 182 4.46 3.09 -9.16
CA VAL A 182 4.03 2.43 -10.40
C VAL A 182 4.99 1.34 -10.83
N LEU A 183 6.29 1.58 -10.75
CA LEU A 183 7.31 0.65 -11.28
C LEU A 183 7.19 -0.78 -10.75
N PRO A 184 7.18 -1.05 -9.42
CA PRO A 184 7.06 -2.41 -8.89
C PRO A 184 5.68 -3.01 -9.14
N HIS A 185 4.61 -2.21 -9.10
CA HIS A 185 3.25 -2.69 -9.34
C HIS A 185 3.04 -3.05 -10.81
N ALA A 186 3.43 -2.17 -11.74
CA ALA A 186 3.41 -2.45 -13.18
C ALA A 186 4.28 -3.67 -13.52
N GLY A 187 5.42 -3.81 -12.82
CA GLY A 187 6.31 -4.94 -12.96
C GLY A 187 5.66 -6.28 -12.66
N ARG A 188 4.98 -6.38 -11.52
CA ARG A 188 4.27 -7.62 -11.13
C ARG A 188 3.08 -7.88 -12.05
N THR A 189 2.29 -6.85 -12.36
CA THR A 189 1.15 -6.94 -13.27
C THR A 189 1.57 -7.39 -14.67
N ALA A 190 2.66 -6.81 -15.23
CA ALA A 190 3.18 -7.19 -16.53
C ALA A 190 3.67 -8.64 -16.57
N ARG A 191 4.35 -9.09 -15.52
CA ARG A 191 4.81 -10.49 -15.43
C ARG A 191 3.65 -11.47 -15.43
N LEU A 192 2.60 -11.21 -14.62
CA LEU A 192 1.40 -12.04 -14.56
C LEU A 192 0.68 -12.05 -15.91
N MET A 193 0.44 -10.86 -16.50
CA MET A 193 -0.22 -10.74 -17.78
C MET A 193 0.54 -11.43 -18.91
N ARG A 194 1.88 -11.26 -18.95
CA ARG A 194 2.73 -11.92 -19.95
C ARG A 194 2.64 -13.45 -19.83
N GLY A 195 2.81 -14.01 -18.63
CA GLY A 195 2.77 -15.46 -18.41
C GLY A 195 1.44 -16.06 -18.83
N SER A 196 0.34 -15.51 -18.32
CA SER A 196 -1.01 -15.97 -18.64
C SER A 196 -1.37 -15.79 -20.13
N MET A 197 -0.94 -14.68 -20.75
CA MET A 197 -1.19 -14.45 -22.16
C MET A 197 -0.45 -15.46 -23.06
N ILE A 198 0.80 -15.81 -22.73
CA ILE A 198 1.56 -16.84 -23.45
C ILE A 198 0.86 -18.20 -23.35
N GLU A 199 0.41 -18.59 -22.16
CA GLU A 199 -0.34 -19.81 -21.92
C GLU A 199 -1.61 -19.86 -22.77
N VAL A 200 -2.41 -18.82 -22.70
CA VAL A 200 -3.68 -18.70 -23.44
C VAL A 200 -3.45 -18.75 -24.96
N LEU A 201 -2.43 -18.07 -25.48
CA LEU A 201 -2.11 -18.06 -26.91
C LEU A 201 -1.65 -19.43 -27.43
N GLY A 202 -1.20 -20.33 -26.55
CA GLY A 202 -0.85 -21.71 -26.82
C GLY A 202 -2.03 -22.69 -26.85
N THR A 203 -3.22 -22.31 -26.42
CA THR A 203 -4.39 -23.18 -26.30
C THR A 203 -4.98 -23.63 -27.63
N ASN A 204 -5.70 -24.76 -27.63
CA ASN A 204 -6.29 -25.34 -28.85
C ASN A 204 -7.40 -24.45 -29.44
N TYR A 205 -8.19 -23.76 -28.62
CA TYR A 205 -9.23 -22.87 -29.17
C TYR A 205 -8.67 -21.64 -29.88
N VAL A 206 -7.50 -21.14 -29.44
CA VAL A 206 -6.77 -20.07 -30.15
C VAL A 206 -6.19 -20.58 -31.47
N ARG A 207 -5.65 -21.82 -31.48
CA ARG A 207 -5.19 -22.47 -32.72
C ARG A 207 -6.34 -22.64 -33.73
N THR A 208 -7.52 -23.11 -33.26
CA THR A 208 -8.71 -23.20 -34.08
C THR A 208 -9.15 -21.86 -34.64
N ALA A 209 -9.08 -20.78 -33.83
CA ALA A 209 -9.42 -19.45 -34.30
C ALA A 209 -8.47 -18.97 -35.43
N ARG A 210 -7.17 -19.27 -35.30
CA ARG A 210 -6.17 -19.00 -36.37
C ARG A 210 -6.45 -19.80 -37.62
N SER A 211 -6.78 -21.10 -37.51
CA SER A 211 -7.11 -21.96 -38.67
C SER A 211 -8.37 -21.49 -39.40
N LYS A 212 -9.29 -20.80 -38.73
CA LYS A 212 -10.45 -20.14 -39.33
C LYS A 212 -10.13 -18.78 -39.98
N GLY A 213 -8.86 -18.38 -40.06
CA GLY A 213 -8.43 -17.14 -40.71
C GLY A 213 -8.63 -15.87 -39.90
N LEU A 214 -8.91 -15.97 -38.58
CA LEU A 214 -9.10 -14.77 -37.76
C LEU A 214 -7.78 -14.03 -37.57
N GLY A 215 -7.79 -12.71 -37.79
CA GLY A 215 -6.62 -11.85 -37.63
C GLY A 215 -6.18 -11.77 -36.16
N THR A 216 -4.87 -11.58 -35.95
CA THR A 216 -4.24 -11.55 -34.60
C THR A 216 -4.93 -10.57 -33.65
N ARG A 217 -5.28 -9.36 -34.10
CA ARG A 217 -5.95 -8.35 -33.24
C ARG A 217 -7.30 -8.86 -32.69
N LEU A 218 -8.08 -9.55 -33.53
CA LEU A 218 -9.39 -10.08 -33.15
C LEU A 218 -9.23 -11.25 -32.18
N ILE A 219 -8.22 -12.12 -32.41
CA ILE A 219 -7.88 -13.22 -31.50
C ILE A 219 -7.49 -12.67 -30.15
N LEU A 220 -6.63 -11.65 -30.08
CA LEU A 220 -6.23 -11.02 -28.83
C LEU A 220 -7.45 -10.46 -28.08
N ALA A 221 -8.24 -9.62 -28.73
CA ALA A 221 -9.35 -8.91 -28.10
C ALA A 221 -10.46 -9.86 -27.60
N ARG A 222 -10.84 -10.86 -28.41
CA ARG A 222 -12.02 -11.72 -28.12
C ARG A 222 -11.67 -13.03 -27.44
N HIS A 223 -10.47 -13.58 -27.65
CA HIS A 223 -10.15 -14.94 -27.23
C HIS A 223 -9.02 -15.01 -26.21
N ALA A 224 -8.09 -14.04 -26.19
CA ALA A 224 -6.90 -14.15 -25.35
C ALA A 224 -6.92 -13.24 -24.11
N ILE A 225 -7.25 -11.95 -24.25
CA ILE A 225 -7.15 -10.99 -23.15
C ILE A 225 -8.04 -11.38 -21.96
N LYS A 226 -9.30 -11.72 -22.20
CA LYS A 226 -10.26 -12.02 -21.12
C LYS A 226 -9.81 -13.16 -20.21
N PRO A 227 -9.44 -14.36 -20.70
CA PRO A 227 -8.92 -15.42 -19.83
C PRO A 227 -7.52 -15.07 -19.24
N ALA A 228 -6.68 -14.34 -19.96
CA ALA A 228 -5.37 -13.94 -19.48
C ALA A 228 -5.42 -12.93 -18.33
N LEU A 229 -6.52 -12.19 -18.17
CA LEU A 229 -6.71 -11.25 -17.07
C LEU A 229 -6.99 -11.92 -15.72
N LEU A 230 -7.43 -13.18 -15.66
CA LEU A 230 -7.84 -13.82 -14.41
C LEU A 230 -6.75 -13.81 -13.32
N PRO A 231 -5.48 -14.20 -13.59
CA PRO A 231 -4.43 -14.13 -12.58
C PRO A 231 -4.08 -12.69 -12.17
N VAL A 232 -4.22 -11.72 -13.10
CA VAL A 232 -4.00 -10.31 -12.79
C VAL A 232 -5.08 -9.79 -11.85
N VAL A 233 -6.36 -10.07 -12.13
CA VAL A 233 -7.48 -9.65 -11.28
C VAL A 233 -7.30 -10.20 -9.86
N SER A 234 -6.89 -11.46 -9.71
CA SER A 234 -6.60 -12.05 -8.39
C SER A 234 -5.46 -11.32 -7.64
N TYR A 235 -4.53 -10.71 -8.36
CA TYR A 235 -3.44 -9.93 -7.78
C TYR A 235 -3.84 -8.49 -7.42
N LEU A 236 -4.88 -7.90 -8.03
CA LEU A 236 -5.20 -6.49 -7.84
C LEU A 236 -5.45 -6.11 -6.37
N GLY A 237 -6.07 -6.99 -5.58
CA GLY A 237 -6.30 -6.77 -4.15
C GLY A 237 -5.01 -6.64 -3.34
N PRO A 238 -4.19 -7.69 -3.29
CA PRO A 238 -2.87 -7.62 -2.68
C PRO A 238 -2.00 -6.47 -3.24
N GLY A 239 -2.11 -6.20 -4.54
CA GLY A 239 -1.40 -5.11 -5.21
C GLY A 239 -1.77 -3.73 -4.69
N LEU A 240 -3.07 -3.46 -4.52
CA LEU A 240 -3.55 -2.20 -3.96
C LEU A 240 -3.15 -2.06 -2.48
N SER A 241 -3.31 -3.12 -1.68
CA SER A 241 -2.86 -3.13 -0.28
C SER A 241 -1.36 -2.82 -0.17
N TYR A 242 -0.53 -3.43 -1.03
CA TYR A 242 0.91 -3.16 -1.09
C TYR A 242 1.22 -1.70 -1.43
N LEU A 243 0.50 -1.09 -2.38
CA LEU A 243 0.73 0.30 -2.78
C LEU A 243 0.36 1.28 -1.66
N LEU A 244 -0.77 1.06 -1.00
CA LEU A 244 -1.23 1.92 0.10
C LEU A 244 -0.27 1.88 1.29
N THR A 245 0.27 0.70 1.63
CA THR A 245 1.28 0.58 2.70
C THR A 245 2.69 0.92 2.25
N GLY A 246 3.03 0.64 0.99
CA GLY A 246 4.35 0.94 0.41
C GLY A 246 4.58 2.43 0.13
N SER A 247 3.55 3.26 0.16
CA SER A 247 3.66 4.71 -0.02
C SER A 247 4.37 5.42 1.14
N LEU A 248 4.41 4.82 2.34
CA LEU A 248 5.00 5.39 3.57
C LEU A 248 6.38 6.01 3.34
N VAL A 249 7.29 5.22 2.79
CA VAL A 249 8.67 5.65 2.56
C VAL A 249 8.75 6.68 1.44
N VAL A 250 7.94 6.52 0.40
CA VAL A 250 7.87 7.47 -0.73
C VAL A 250 7.35 8.83 -0.26
N GLU A 251 6.31 8.85 0.59
CA GLU A 251 5.77 10.07 1.19
C GLU A 251 6.83 10.80 2.02
N GLN A 252 7.64 10.05 2.77
CA GLN A 252 8.73 10.63 3.57
C GLN A 252 9.85 11.20 2.69
N VAL A 253 10.33 10.46 1.69
CA VAL A 253 11.42 10.88 0.80
C VAL A 253 11.05 12.17 0.06
N PHE A 254 9.82 12.23 -0.47
CA PHE A 254 9.33 13.40 -1.19
C PHE A 254 8.70 14.48 -0.28
N ALA A 255 8.76 14.34 1.05
CA ALA A 255 8.18 15.27 2.03
C ALA A 255 6.70 15.60 1.77
N LEU A 256 5.90 14.58 1.45
CA LEU A 256 4.48 14.71 1.13
C LEU A 256 3.61 14.68 2.41
N PRO A 257 2.46 15.36 2.44
CA PRO A 257 1.61 15.47 3.63
C PRO A 257 0.70 14.24 3.84
N GLY A 258 1.23 13.03 3.69
CA GLY A 258 0.51 11.78 3.90
C GLY A 258 0.76 11.16 5.27
N ILE A 259 0.07 10.05 5.55
CA ILE A 259 0.19 9.29 6.82
C ILE A 259 1.62 8.76 7.01
N GLY A 260 2.33 8.43 5.92
CA GLY A 260 3.68 7.88 5.97
C GLY A 260 4.69 8.78 6.68
N LYS A 261 4.58 10.08 6.46
CA LYS A 261 5.40 11.08 7.16
C LYS A 261 5.18 11.00 8.67
N TYR A 262 3.93 10.92 9.10
CA TYR A 262 3.59 10.83 10.53
C TYR A 262 4.07 9.51 11.14
N PHE A 263 3.90 8.39 10.44
CA PHE A 263 4.36 7.08 10.91
C PHE A 263 5.87 7.04 11.14
N ILE A 264 6.66 7.49 10.15
CA ILE A 264 8.12 7.46 10.26
C ILE A 264 8.61 8.42 11.34
N SER A 265 8.05 9.64 11.40
CA SER A 265 8.35 10.60 12.44
C SER A 265 8.01 10.05 13.85
N ALA A 266 6.85 9.42 13.98
CA ALA A 266 6.41 8.80 15.22
C ALA A 266 7.33 7.66 15.68
N ALA A 267 7.77 6.82 14.74
CA ALA A 267 8.70 5.72 15.04
C ALA A 267 10.07 6.23 15.51
N LEU A 268 10.60 7.26 14.87
CA LEU A 268 11.88 7.88 15.23
C LEU A 268 11.81 8.62 16.57
N ASN A 269 10.70 9.29 16.86
CA ASN A 269 10.50 10.08 18.07
C ASN A 269 9.82 9.30 19.20
N ARG A 270 9.60 7.98 19.03
CA ARG A 270 8.96 7.10 20.03
C ARG A 270 7.56 7.55 20.45
N ASP A 271 6.81 8.16 19.54
CA ASP A 271 5.41 8.51 19.77
C ASP A 271 4.53 7.26 19.69
N TYR A 272 4.32 6.59 20.81
CA TYR A 272 3.57 5.35 20.89
C TYR A 272 2.12 5.50 20.40
N GLY A 273 1.46 6.63 20.73
CA GLY A 273 0.10 6.91 20.31
C GLY A 273 -0.01 6.96 18.78
N LEU A 274 0.87 7.73 18.17
CA LEU A 274 0.84 7.94 16.71
C LEU A 274 1.32 6.70 15.95
N VAL A 275 2.32 5.94 16.45
CA VAL A 275 2.75 4.66 15.84
C VAL A 275 1.62 3.64 15.88
N LEU A 276 0.96 3.47 17.04
CA LEU A 276 -0.17 2.55 17.17
C LEU A 276 -1.33 2.97 16.28
N GLY A 277 -1.73 4.24 16.32
CA GLY A 277 -2.82 4.77 15.52
C GLY A 277 -2.60 4.59 14.03
N THR A 278 -1.41 4.91 13.52
CA THR A 278 -1.06 4.72 12.11
C THR A 278 -1.05 3.25 11.72
N THR A 279 -0.47 2.37 12.54
CA THR A 279 -0.42 0.93 12.27
C THR A 279 -1.83 0.33 12.21
N ILE A 280 -2.69 0.70 13.15
CA ILE A 280 -4.07 0.23 13.20
C ILE A 280 -4.87 0.75 12.02
N LEU A 281 -4.72 2.03 11.65
CA LEU A 281 -5.39 2.58 10.48
C LEU A 281 -4.97 1.84 9.19
N TYR A 282 -3.67 1.59 8.98
CA TYR A 282 -3.21 0.79 7.84
C TYR A 282 -3.77 -0.62 7.85
N MET A 283 -3.83 -1.27 9.00
CA MET A 283 -4.46 -2.58 9.13
C MET A 283 -5.93 -2.54 8.69
N PHE A 284 -6.71 -1.54 9.15
CA PHE A 284 -8.10 -1.39 8.71
C PHE A 284 -8.22 -1.11 7.22
N ILE A 285 -7.34 -0.28 6.64
CA ILE A 285 -7.31 -0.03 5.19
C ILE A 285 -7.05 -1.33 4.43
N ILE A 286 -6.07 -2.13 4.85
CA ILE A 286 -5.74 -3.41 4.22
C ILE A 286 -6.94 -4.38 4.29
N LEU A 287 -7.55 -4.50 5.46
CA LEU A 287 -8.73 -5.36 5.64
C LEU A 287 -9.91 -4.90 4.78
N ALA A 288 -10.18 -3.60 4.73
CA ALA A 288 -11.24 -3.02 3.90
C ALA A 288 -11.00 -3.24 2.40
N VAL A 289 -9.75 -3.02 1.93
CA VAL A 289 -9.36 -3.25 0.54
C VAL A 289 -9.48 -4.72 0.17
N ASN A 290 -8.98 -5.63 1.01
CA ASN A 290 -9.09 -7.07 0.76
C ASN A 290 -10.55 -7.52 0.73
N LEU A 291 -11.38 -7.04 1.67
CA LEU A 291 -12.81 -7.34 1.67
C LEU A 291 -13.50 -6.84 0.39
N LEU A 292 -13.20 -5.61 -0.03
CA LEU A 292 -13.76 -5.03 -1.26
C LEU A 292 -13.37 -5.87 -2.49
N VAL A 293 -12.11 -6.27 -2.59
CA VAL A 293 -11.63 -7.10 -3.69
C VAL A 293 -12.22 -8.51 -3.66
N ASP A 294 -12.36 -9.11 -2.48
CA ASP A 294 -13.03 -10.42 -2.33
C ASP A 294 -14.49 -10.36 -2.80
N ILE A 295 -15.20 -9.27 -2.51
CA ILE A 295 -16.57 -9.05 -2.97
C ILE A 295 -16.61 -8.87 -4.50
N ILE A 296 -15.70 -8.07 -5.07
CA ILE A 296 -15.60 -7.89 -6.52
C ILE A 296 -15.27 -9.22 -7.21
N TYR A 297 -14.33 -9.99 -6.64
CA TYR A 297 -13.96 -11.30 -7.18
C TYR A 297 -15.12 -12.29 -7.15
N ALA A 298 -15.85 -12.37 -6.05
CA ALA A 298 -17.05 -13.21 -5.93
C ALA A 298 -18.19 -12.76 -6.87
N TRP A 299 -18.20 -11.51 -7.30
CA TRP A 299 -19.13 -11.01 -8.32
C TRP A 299 -18.70 -11.39 -9.74
N LEU A 300 -17.38 -11.37 -10.02
CA LEU A 300 -16.83 -11.72 -11.34
C LEU A 300 -16.78 -13.23 -11.60
N ASP A 301 -16.50 -14.04 -10.58
CA ASP A 301 -16.43 -15.50 -10.68
C ASP A 301 -17.52 -16.18 -9.80
N PRO A 302 -18.63 -16.62 -10.39
CA PRO A 302 -19.70 -17.29 -9.65
C PRO A 302 -19.29 -18.59 -8.96
N LYS A 303 -18.20 -19.25 -9.39
CA LYS A 303 -17.71 -20.50 -8.80
C LYS A 303 -17.17 -20.31 -7.38
N VAL A 304 -16.66 -19.13 -7.07
CA VAL A 304 -16.14 -18.80 -5.72
C VAL A 304 -17.26 -18.68 -4.67
N ARG A 305 -18.53 -18.62 -5.07
CA ARG A 305 -19.67 -18.48 -4.15
C ARG A 305 -20.05 -19.77 -3.43
N TYR A 306 -19.57 -20.93 -3.88
CA TYR A 306 -20.02 -22.25 -3.43
C TYR A 306 -18.99 -22.97 -2.53
N ASN A 307 -17.84 -22.35 -2.23
CA ASN A 307 -16.84 -22.82 -1.26
C ASN A 307 -16.74 -21.83 -0.09
#